data_22c4e08c067d7da810a3996d8af3db03
#
_entry.id   22c4e08c067d7da810a3996d8af3db03
#
_cell.length_a   1.000
_cell.length_b   1.000
_cell.length_c   1.000
_cell.angle_alpha   90.00
_cell.angle_beta   90.00
_cell.angle_gamma   90.00
#
_symmetry.space_group_name_H-M   'P 1'
#
loop_
_entity.id
_entity.type
_entity.pdbx_description
1 polymer ?
#
loop_
_entity_poly.entity_id
_entity_poly.type
_entity_poly.pdbx_seq_one_letter_code
_entity_poly.pdbx_strand_id
1 'polypeptide(L)'
;MKRASISFLIVMLFLLSATLAMAGDQLVQSVMDGCNKELNTYCKDVTPGQGRLLACLYAHGDKLSGQCEYALYDAAVQLERAVAALGYLINECRDDLETLCSRVPAGQGRLLKCLEENDAKVSSRCKQALKDVSRM
;
A
#
# COMPACT_ATOMS: atom_id res chain seq x y z
N MET A 1 -22.28 -31.43 -21.97
CA MET A 1 -21.11 -31.41 -21.09
C MET A 1 -20.15 -30.21 -21.30
N LYS A 2 -20.27 -29.40 -22.37
CA LYS A 2 -19.37 -28.23 -22.63
C LYS A 2 -19.76 -26.92 -21.89
N ARG A 3 -21.02 -26.78 -21.44
CA ARG A 3 -21.49 -25.54 -20.80
C ARG A 3 -21.09 -25.41 -19.31
N ALA A 4 -20.89 -26.52 -18.61
CA ALA A 4 -20.45 -26.50 -17.19
C ALA A 4 -18.99 -26.09 -17.02
N SER A 5 -18.12 -26.36 -18.01
CA SER A 5 -16.69 -26.02 -17.94
C SER A 5 -16.40 -24.53 -18.08
N ILE A 6 -17.20 -23.80 -18.85
CA ILE A 6 -17.02 -22.35 -19.07
C ILE A 6 -17.45 -21.56 -17.83
N SER A 7 -18.53 -21.96 -17.16
CA SER A 7 -18.98 -21.32 -15.92
C SER A 7 -17.98 -21.48 -14.77
N PHE A 8 -17.31 -22.64 -14.69
CA PHE A 8 -16.28 -22.89 -13.67
C PHE A 8 -15.01 -22.06 -13.90
N LEU A 9 -14.63 -21.86 -15.16
CA LEU A 9 -13.49 -21.00 -15.54
C LEU A 9 -13.76 -19.52 -15.23
N ILE A 10 -14.97 -19.02 -15.45
CA ILE A 10 -15.35 -17.63 -15.16
C ILE A 10 -15.36 -17.37 -13.66
N VAL A 11 -15.88 -18.31 -12.84
CA VAL A 11 -15.87 -18.18 -11.38
C VAL A 11 -14.44 -18.21 -10.82
N MET A 12 -13.56 -19.06 -11.37
CA MET A 12 -12.14 -19.09 -10.97
C MET A 12 -11.41 -17.80 -11.35
N LEU A 13 -11.72 -17.19 -12.50
CA LEU A 13 -11.12 -15.91 -12.92
C LEU A 13 -11.54 -14.74 -12.00
N PHE A 14 -12.78 -14.75 -11.49
CA PHE A 14 -13.27 -13.73 -10.57
C PHE A 14 -12.66 -13.82 -9.16
N LEU A 15 -12.24 -15.02 -8.73
CA LEU A 15 -11.62 -15.21 -7.40
C LEU A 15 -10.14 -14.77 -7.35
N LEU A 16 -9.46 -14.65 -8.51
CA LEU A 16 -8.05 -14.21 -8.56
C LEU A 16 -7.87 -12.69 -8.54
N SER A 17 -8.93 -11.90 -8.76
CA SER A 17 -8.82 -10.44 -8.88
C SER A 17 -8.95 -9.66 -7.56
N ALA A 18 -9.15 -10.33 -6.43
CA ALA A 18 -9.44 -9.69 -5.13
C ALA A 18 -8.22 -9.42 -4.23
N THR A 19 -6.99 -9.74 -4.64
CA THR A 19 -5.83 -9.79 -3.71
C THR A 19 -4.92 -8.56 -3.69
N LEU A 20 -5.16 -7.52 -4.48
CA LEU A 20 -4.21 -6.39 -4.62
C LEU A 20 -4.53 -5.12 -3.79
N ALA A 21 -5.63 -5.10 -3.05
CA ALA A 21 -6.02 -3.90 -2.27
C ALA A 21 -5.62 -3.95 -0.78
N MET A 22 -4.95 -5.00 -0.30
CA MET A 22 -4.88 -5.30 1.14
C MET A 22 -3.68 -4.75 1.93
N ALA A 23 -2.60 -4.27 1.30
CA ALA A 23 -1.38 -3.91 2.05
C ALA A 23 -1.55 -2.63 2.90
N GLY A 24 -2.29 -1.63 2.40
CA GLY A 24 -2.54 -0.40 3.14
C GLY A 24 -3.50 -0.59 4.33
N ASP A 25 -4.47 -1.48 4.16
CA ASP A 25 -5.45 -1.78 5.22
C ASP A 25 -4.81 -2.54 6.38
N GLN A 26 -3.85 -3.43 6.11
CA GLN A 26 -3.15 -4.19 7.16
C GLN A 26 -2.33 -3.29 8.09
N LEU A 27 -1.65 -2.28 7.55
CA LEU A 27 -0.87 -1.34 8.35
C LEU A 27 -1.76 -0.52 9.30
N VAL A 28 -2.86 0.00 8.78
CA VAL A 28 -3.85 0.73 9.58
C VAL A 28 -4.47 -0.20 10.63
N GLN A 29 -4.82 -1.42 10.25
CA GLN A 29 -5.42 -2.40 11.16
C GLN A 29 -4.46 -2.78 12.30
N SER A 30 -3.17 -2.97 12.03
CA SER A 30 -2.19 -3.29 13.07
C SER A 30 -2.07 -2.18 14.13
N VAL A 31 -2.14 -0.91 13.72
CA VAL A 31 -2.19 0.23 14.66
C VAL A 31 -3.51 0.28 15.42
N MET A 32 -4.64 0.06 14.74
CA MET A 32 -5.96 0.04 15.37
C MET A 32 -6.06 -1.05 16.44
N ASP A 33 -5.52 -2.24 16.17
CA ASP A 33 -5.52 -3.37 17.10
C ASP A 33 -4.53 -3.14 18.25
N GLY A 34 -3.32 -2.69 17.94
CA GLY A 34 -2.27 -2.42 18.93
C GLY A 34 -2.61 -1.27 19.88
N CYS A 35 -3.33 -0.26 19.40
CA CYS A 35 -3.72 0.93 20.18
C CYS A 35 -5.22 0.93 20.57
N ASN A 36 -5.91 -0.19 20.48
CA ASN A 36 -7.36 -0.26 20.72
C ASN A 36 -7.78 0.33 22.07
N LYS A 37 -7.03 0.04 23.14
CA LYS A 37 -7.27 0.56 24.48
C LYS A 37 -7.18 2.11 24.52
N GLU A 38 -6.14 2.67 23.95
CA GLU A 38 -5.88 4.11 23.94
C GLU A 38 -6.88 4.85 23.07
N LEU A 39 -7.20 4.28 21.90
CA LEU A 39 -8.23 4.83 21.00
C LEU A 39 -9.57 4.93 21.70
N ASN A 40 -9.99 3.88 22.40
CA ASN A 40 -11.26 3.87 23.14
C ASN A 40 -11.24 4.73 24.41
N THR A 41 -10.06 4.96 25.00
CA THR A 41 -9.94 5.72 26.26
C THR A 41 -9.80 7.21 26.01
N TYR A 42 -8.91 7.59 25.08
CA TYR A 42 -8.50 8.98 24.88
C TYR A 42 -9.02 9.59 23.59
N CYS A 43 -9.32 8.76 22.56
CA CYS A 43 -9.65 9.22 21.21
C CYS A 43 -11.06 8.83 20.74
N LYS A 44 -11.94 8.36 21.64
CA LYS A 44 -13.30 7.88 21.32
C LYS A 44 -14.17 8.90 20.57
N ASP A 45 -13.97 10.19 20.85
CA ASP A 45 -14.75 11.28 20.26
C ASP A 45 -14.11 11.87 19.01
N VAL A 46 -12.96 11.29 18.55
CA VAL A 46 -12.23 11.73 17.35
C VAL A 46 -12.76 10.99 16.13
N THR A 47 -13.32 11.73 15.18
CA THR A 47 -13.76 11.16 13.90
C THR A 47 -12.56 10.65 13.09
N PRO A 48 -12.54 9.37 12.63
CA PRO A 48 -11.48 8.83 11.79
C PRO A 48 -11.27 9.61 10.49
N GLY A 49 -10.06 9.47 9.91
CA GLY A 49 -9.67 10.06 8.63
C GLY A 49 -8.68 11.22 8.79
N GLN A 50 -7.96 11.52 7.71
CA GLN A 50 -6.97 12.62 7.64
C GLN A 50 -5.92 12.61 8.76
N GLY A 51 -5.56 11.42 9.29
CA GLY A 51 -4.57 11.30 10.36
C GLY A 51 -5.05 11.74 11.76
N ARG A 52 -6.34 12.08 11.95
CA ARG A 52 -6.85 12.61 13.22
C ARG A 52 -6.68 11.65 14.40
N LEU A 53 -6.89 10.36 14.21
CA LEU A 53 -6.66 9.35 15.25
C LEU A 53 -5.18 9.27 15.62
N LEU A 54 -4.28 9.34 14.64
CA LEU A 54 -2.83 9.36 14.89
C LEU A 54 -2.42 10.61 15.65
N ALA A 55 -2.93 11.78 15.26
CA ALA A 55 -2.70 13.03 15.98
C ALA A 55 -3.20 12.96 17.44
N CYS A 56 -4.36 12.34 17.67
CA CYS A 56 -4.87 12.10 19.02
C CYS A 56 -3.95 11.19 19.84
N LEU A 57 -3.47 10.07 19.28
CA LEU A 57 -2.53 9.19 19.96
C LEU A 57 -1.23 9.94 20.32
N TYR A 58 -0.68 10.73 19.40
CA TYR A 58 0.50 11.56 19.68
C TYR A 58 0.26 12.58 20.77
N ALA A 59 -0.94 13.18 20.84
CA ALA A 59 -1.28 14.12 21.91
C ALA A 59 -1.33 13.47 23.31
N HIS A 60 -1.48 12.15 23.37
CA HIS A 60 -1.49 11.34 24.59
C HIS A 60 -0.27 10.41 24.69
N GLY A 61 0.84 10.77 24.07
CA GLY A 61 2.04 9.92 23.96
C GLY A 61 2.58 9.43 25.31
N ASP A 62 2.47 10.26 26.35
CA ASP A 62 2.87 9.93 27.73
C ASP A 62 1.99 8.85 28.41
N LYS A 63 0.89 8.47 27.77
CA LYS A 63 -0.13 7.52 28.31
C LYS A 63 -0.29 6.27 27.45
N LEU A 64 0.52 6.13 26.42
CA LEU A 64 0.47 4.97 25.55
C LEU A 64 1.02 3.73 26.28
N SER A 65 0.41 2.59 26.06
CA SER A 65 0.98 1.30 26.46
C SER A 65 2.15 0.92 25.55
N GLY A 66 3.08 0.11 26.05
CA GLY A 66 4.17 -0.41 25.22
C GLY A 66 3.69 -1.17 23.98
N GLN A 67 2.50 -1.78 24.03
CA GLN A 67 1.89 -2.41 22.85
C GLN A 67 1.50 -1.38 21.79
N CYS A 68 0.90 -0.27 22.19
CA CYS A 68 0.53 0.82 21.26
C CYS A 68 1.78 1.51 20.70
N GLU A 69 2.78 1.80 21.56
CA GLU A 69 4.06 2.36 21.11
C GLU A 69 4.74 1.47 20.08
N TYR A 70 4.77 0.16 20.32
CA TYR A 70 5.32 -0.81 19.37
C TYR A 70 4.57 -0.82 18.06
N ALA A 71 3.23 -0.83 18.08
CA ALA A 71 2.41 -0.81 16.86
C ALA A 71 2.65 0.46 16.03
N LEU A 72 2.77 1.62 16.68
CA LEU A 72 3.10 2.88 16.01
C LEU A 72 4.52 2.89 15.43
N TYR A 73 5.49 2.36 16.18
CA TYR A 73 6.88 2.24 15.69
C TYR A 73 6.97 1.31 14.48
N ASP A 74 6.36 0.13 14.55
CA ASP A 74 6.35 -0.84 13.45
C ASP A 74 5.68 -0.26 12.18
N ALA A 75 4.58 0.45 12.35
CA ALA A 75 3.91 1.14 11.26
C ALA A 75 4.80 2.23 10.63
N ALA A 76 5.52 3.00 11.44
CA ALA A 76 6.44 4.01 10.96
C ALA A 76 7.59 3.39 10.14
N VAL A 77 8.18 2.30 10.62
CA VAL A 77 9.25 1.57 9.91
C VAL A 77 8.75 1.01 8.57
N GLN A 78 7.55 0.43 8.55
CA GLN A 78 6.95 -0.08 7.30
C GLN A 78 6.68 1.04 6.30
N LEU A 79 6.17 2.19 6.75
CA LEU A 79 5.95 3.35 5.90
C LEU A 79 7.26 3.91 5.34
N GLU A 80 8.29 4.00 6.15
CA GLU A 80 9.62 4.45 5.71
C GLU A 80 10.17 3.54 4.60
N ARG A 81 10.08 2.23 4.77
CA ARG A 81 10.49 1.26 3.74
C ARG A 81 9.69 1.44 2.44
N ALA A 82 8.38 1.63 2.54
CA ALA A 82 7.53 1.83 1.37
C ALA A 82 7.89 3.14 0.63
N VAL A 83 8.17 4.22 1.35
CA VAL A 83 8.61 5.50 0.77
C VAL A 83 9.98 5.36 0.11
N ALA A 84 10.93 4.66 0.74
CA ALA A 84 12.25 4.40 0.16
C ALA A 84 12.15 3.56 -1.14
N ALA A 85 11.32 2.50 -1.13
CA ALA A 85 11.06 1.68 -2.31
C ALA A 85 10.44 2.48 -3.46
N LEU A 86 9.48 3.35 -3.15
CA LEU A 86 8.87 4.25 -4.14
C LEU A 86 9.88 5.24 -4.71
N GLY A 87 10.72 5.84 -3.87
CA GLY A 87 11.79 6.75 -4.30
C GLY A 87 12.79 6.04 -5.22
N TYR A 88 13.17 4.82 -4.90
CA TYR A 88 14.02 3.98 -5.75
C TYR A 88 13.35 3.73 -7.11
N LEU A 89 12.10 3.29 -7.14
CA LEU A 89 11.35 3.06 -8.39
C LEU A 89 11.26 4.31 -9.26
N ILE A 90 10.94 5.47 -8.67
CA ILE A 90 10.84 6.73 -9.41
C ILE A 90 12.19 7.08 -10.06
N ASN A 91 13.30 6.88 -9.37
CA ASN A 91 14.62 7.16 -9.90
C ASN A 91 15.00 6.20 -11.04
N GLU A 92 14.77 4.90 -10.85
CA GLU A 92 15.14 3.88 -11.83
C GLU A 92 14.23 3.87 -13.08
N CYS A 93 12.96 4.30 -12.93
CA CYS A 93 11.99 4.33 -14.00
C CYS A 93 11.74 5.75 -14.58
N ARG A 94 12.52 6.75 -14.20
CA ARG A 94 12.27 8.16 -14.56
C ARG A 94 12.04 8.35 -16.06
N ASP A 95 12.98 7.91 -16.88
CA ASP A 95 12.94 8.10 -18.34
C ASP A 95 11.72 7.37 -18.96
N ASP A 96 11.41 6.17 -18.46
CA ASP A 96 10.25 5.39 -18.88
C ASP A 96 8.93 6.11 -18.50
N LEU A 97 8.84 6.65 -17.30
CA LEU A 97 7.68 7.41 -16.83
C LEU A 97 7.47 8.68 -17.66
N GLU A 98 8.54 9.42 -17.96
CA GLU A 98 8.48 10.64 -18.75
C GLU A 98 8.11 10.37 -20.21
N THR A 99 8.60 9.30 -20.80
CA THR A 99 8.37 8.98 -22.22
C THR A 99 7.09 8.21 -22.47
N LEU A 100 6.76 7.23 -21.64
CA LEU A 100 5.62 6.33 -21.85
C LEU A 100 4.37 6.75 -21.07
N CYS A 101 4.54 7.40 -19.91
CA CYS A 101 3.46 7.65 -18.95
C CYS A 101 3.25 9.15 -18.62
N SER A 102 3.82 10.07 -19.41
CA SER A 102 3.80 11.53 -19.16
C SER A 102 2.40 12.13 -18.98
N ARG A 103 1.37 11.51 -19.56
CA ARG A 103 -0.04 11.95 -19.48
C ARG A 103 -0.84 11.25 -18.39
N VAL A 104 -0.22 10.34 -17.64
CA VAL A 104 -0.89 9.58 -16.56
C VAL A 104 -0.70 10.30 -15.24
N PRO A 105 -1.77 10.75 -14.56
CA PRO A 105 -1.65 11.40 -13.26
C PRO A 105 -1.16 10.42 -12.21
N ALA A 106 -0.27 10.86 -11.33
CA ALA A 106 0.23 10.05 -10.21
C ALA A 106 -0.88 9.67 -9.22
N GLY A 107 -0.66 8.62 -8.45
CA GLY A 107 -1.54 8.10 -7.41
C GLY A 107 -2.35 6.88 -7.83
N GLN A 108 -2.86 6.14 -6.84
CA GLN A 108 -3.69 4.94 -7.02
C GLN A 108 -3.08 3.86 -7.93
N GLY A 109 -1.77 3.74 -7.98
CA GLY A 109 -1.08 2.75 -8.81
C GLY A 109 -1.11 3.03 -10.33
N ARG A 110 -1.67 4.16 -10.79
CA ARG A 110 -1.85 4.45 -12.22
C ARG A 110 -0.55 4.44 -13.02
N LEU A 111 0.55 4.95 -12.44
CA LEU A 111 1.86 4.94 -13.10
C LEU A 111 2.43 3.52 -13.22
N LEU A 112 2.26 2.68 -12.20
CA LEU A 112 2.66 1.28 -12.26
C LEU A 112 1.88 0.55 -13.35
N LYS A 113 0.57 0.71 -13.38
CA LYS A 113 -0.28 0.14 -14.44
C LYS A 113 0.14 0.59 -15.84
N CYS A 114 0.49 1.87 -16.00
CA CYS A 114 1.00 2.38 -17.27
C CYS A 114 2.31 1.71 -17.69
N LEU A 115 3.25 1.48 -16.76
CA LEU A 115 4.49 0.76 -17.05
C LEU A 115 4.21 -0.69 -17.42
N GLU A 116 3.28 -1.37 -16.72
CA GLU A 116 2.87 -2.73 -17.04
C GLU A 116 2.24 -2.84 -18.43
N GLU A 117 1.35 -1.91 -18.79
CA GLU A 117 0.72 -1.86 -20.13
C GLU A 117 1.72 -1.59 -21.25
N ASN A 118 2.85 -0.95 -20.95
CA ASN A 118 3.93 -0.66 -21.86
C ASN A 118 5.17 -1.54 -21.67
N ASP A 119 5.06 -2.69 -21.00
CA ASP A 119 6.20 -3.53 -20.59
C ASP A 119 7.21 -3.79 -21.71
N ALA A 120 6.76 -4.06 -22.94
CA ALA A 120 7.63 -4.32 -24.08
C ALA A 120 8.62 -3.16 -24.38
N LYS A 121 8.29 -1.92 -23.98
CA LYS A 121 9.07 -0.71 -24.21
C LYS A 121 9.82 -0.21 -22.97
N VAL A 122 9.46 -0.70 -21.78
CA VAL A 122 10.10 -0.34 -20.52
C VAL A 122 11.54 -0.83 -20.50
N SER A 123 12.45 0.03 -20.04
CA SER A 123 13.88 -0.26 -19.98
C SER A 123 14.18 -1.44 -19.05
N SER A 124 15.30 -2.12 -19.30
CA SER A 124 15.77 -3.22 -18.43
C SER A 124 16.06 -2.75 -17.00
N ARG A 125 16.52 -1.52 -16.84
CA ARG A 125 16.77 -0.87 -15.54
C ARG A 125 15.50 -0.74 -14.73
N CYS A 126 14.44 -0.17 -15.29
CA CYS A 126 13.14 -0.04 -14.65
C CYS A 126 12.50 -1.41 -14.37
N LYS A 127 12.57 -2.36 -15.30
CA LYS A 127 12.11 -3.75 -15.07
C LYS A 127 12.80 -4.42 -13.90
N GLN A 128 14.10 -4.20 -13.74
CA GLN A 128 14.86 -4.76 -12.62
C GLN A 128 14.38 -4.13 -11.30
N ALA A 129 14.24 -2.81 -11.26
CA ALA A 129 13.75 -2.10 -10.08
C ALA A 129 12.35 -2.57 -9.64
N LEU A 130 11.43 -2.77 -10.59
CA LEU A 130 10.10 -3.34 -10.30
C LEU A 130 10.19 -4.74 -9.67
N LYS A 131 11.10 -5.59 -10.14
CA LYS A 131 11.35 -6.92 -9.56
C LYS A 131 11.95 -6.84 -8.16
N ASP A 132 12.87 -5.92 -7.93
CA ASP A 132 13.53 -5.76 -6.63
C ASP A 132 12.53 -5.34 -5.56
N VAL A 133 11.69 -4.36 -5.86
CA VAL A 133 10.63 -3.89 -4.93
C VAL A 133 9.56 -4.95 -4.68
N SER A 134 9.21 -5.76 -5.67
CA SER A 134 8.21 -6.83 -5.49
C SER A 134 8.67 -7.98 -4.58
N ARG A 135 9.96 -8.02 -4.20
CA ARG A 135 10.55 -9.03 -3.31
C ARG A 135 10.77 -8.52 -1.88
N MET A 136 10.59 -7.22 -1.64
CA MET A 136 10.72 -6.59 -0.32
C MET A 136 9.45 -6.77 0.50
#